data_2edd81ac9e9e8731514adc69b5d29111
#
_entry.id   2edd81ac9e9e8731514adc69b5d29111
#
_cell.length_a   1.000
_cell.length_b   1.000
_cell.length_c   1.000
_cell.angle_alpha   90.00
_cell.angle_beta   90.00
_cell.angle_gamma   90.00
#
_symmetry.space_group_name_H-M   'P 1'
#
loop_
_entity.id
_entity.type
_entity.pdbx_description
1 polymer ?
#
loop_
_entity_poly.entity_id
_entity_poly.type
_entity_poly.pdbx_seq_one_letter_code
_entity_poly.pdbx_strand_id
1 'polypeptide(L)'
;HLQSTIVPLRKVISFRYFNYNFKKSPDQFEGRYVEKLNDRQAFLTKFTLFKQQFFKTRYILGFGATEDIPYGYNFSLTGGWYRIKDLSRPYVGVDANRYAYTEKGDIIQLFLRVGSYFREGLEDGSILMGTSYYSRLIRLRQTKVRQFMRLSYTSQFNTAIAEPLRINNAFGLQDFRQDSIQAKRRLTLRSETIF
;
A
#
# COMPACT_ATOMS: atom_id res chain seq x y z
N HIS A 1 25.74 -19.55 -12.27
CA HIS A 1 26.27 -18.26 -12.74
C HIS A 1 25.12 -17.29 -12.98
N LEU A 2 24.74 -16.50 -12.00
CA LEU A 2 23.91 -15.31 -12.20
C LEU A 2 24.79 -14.28 -12.90
N GLN A 3 24.60 -14.10 -14.19
CA GLN A 3 25.15 -12.93 -14.87
C GLN A 3 24.57 -11.69 -14.18
N SER A 4 25.42 -10.94 -13.54
CA SER A 4 25.11 -9.63 -12.94
C SER A 4 24.83 -8.64 -14.07
N THR A 5 23.64 -8.73 -14.64
CA THR A 5 23.16 -7.67 -15.55
C THR A 5 22.96 -6.43 -14.72
N ILE A 6 23.77 -5.41 -14.97
CA ILE A 6 23.63 -4.10 -14.30
C ILE A 6 22.28 -3.52 -14.73
N VAL A 7 21.27 -3.63 -13.89
CA VAL A 7 19.98 -3.02 -14.14
C VAL A 7 20.06 -1.53 -13.83
N PRO A 8 19.76 -0.65 -14.77
CA PRO A 8 19.85 0.78 -14.57
C PRO A 8 18.78 1.26 -13.58
N LEU A 9 19.13 2.27 -12.79
CA LEU A 9 18.18 3.05 -12.01
C LEU A 9 17.27 3.82 -12.96
N ARG A 10 15.96 3.57 -12.87
CA ARG A 10 14.95 4.28 -13.66
C ARG A 10 14.35 5.41 -12.86
N LYS A 11 14.10 6.53 -13.54
CA LYS A 11 13.48 7.75 -13.01
C LYS A 11 12.22 8.01 -13.83
N VAL A 12 11.11 8.23 -13.15
CA VAL A 12 9.81 8.52 -13.79
C VAL A 12 9.18 9.72 -13.10
N ILE A 13 8.65 10.63 -13.88
CA ILE A 13 7.78 11.71 -13.43
C ILE A 13 6.38 11.42 -13.97
N SER A 14 5.39 11.49 -13.10
CA SER A 14 3.99 11.25 -13.45
C SER A 14 3.13 12.40 -12.93
N PHE A 15 2.16 12.78 -13.75
CA PHE A 15 1.16 13.79 -13.39
C PHE A 15 -0.20 13.14 -13.32
N ARG A 16 -1.00 13.51 -12.34
CA ARG A 16 -2.36 13.05 -12.18
C ARG A 16 -3.28 14.23 -11.89
N TYR A 17 -4.29 14.39 -12.72
CA TYR A 17 -5.42 15.27 -12.45
C TYR A 17 -6.69 14.43 -12.35
N PHE A 18 -7.55 14.76 -11.39
CA PHE A 18 -8.90 14.24 -11.34
C PHE A 18 -9.86 15.27 -10.75
N ASN A 19 -11.12 15.17 -11.17
CA ASN A 19 -12.22 15.97 -10.68
C ASN A 19 -13.47 15.09 -10.57
N TYR A 20 -13.94 14.89 -9.37
CA TYR A 20 -15.17 14.13 -9.05
C TYR A 20 -16.20 15.08 -8.49
N ASN A 21 -17.33 15.22 -9.19
CA ASN A 21 -18.46 16.02 -8.77
C ASN A 21 -19.68 15.14 -8.59
N PHE A 22 -20.29 15.19 -7.43
CA PHE A 22 -21.47 14.42 -7.09
C PHE A 22 -22.70 15.32 -7.11
N LYS A 23 -23.72 14.96 -7.87
CA LYS A 23 -24.98 15.73 -7.95
C LYS A 23 -25.77 15.65 -6.64
N LYS A 24 -25.70 14.53 -5.93
CA LYS A 24 -26.37 14.28 -4.64
C LYS A 24 -25.62 13.21 -3.86
N SER A 25 -25.34 13.45 -2.58
CA SER A 25 -24.86 12.40 -1.68
C SER A 25 -26.02 11.47 -1.29
N PRO A 26 -25.81 10.15 -1.15
CA PRO A 26 -26.83 9.24 -0.66
C PRO A 26 -27.35 9.63 0.73
N ASP A 27 -28.64 9.61 0.95
CA ASP A 27 -29.29 10.06 2.21
C ASP A 27 -28.81 9.26 3.44
N GLN A 28 -28.46 7.99 3.25
CA GLN A 28 -27.90 7.13 4.31
C GLN A 28 -26.59 7.63 4.94
N PHE A 29 -25.95 8.63 4.33
CA PHE A 29 -24.71 9.25 4.81
C PHE A 29 -24.92 10.68 5.33
N GLU A 30 -26.13 11.15 5.44
CA GLU A 30 -26.42 12.45 6.08
C GLU A 30 -25.84 12.47 7.50
N GLY A 31 -25.07 13.51 7.81
CA GLY A 31 -24.35 13.64 9.08
C GLY A 31 -23.06 12.85 9.21
N ARG A 32 -22.70 11.97 8.25
CA ARG A 32 -21.41 11.30 8.20
C ARG A 32 -20.55 11.85 7.06
N TYR A 33 -19.34 12.29 7.40
CA TYR A 33 -18.36 12.65 6.39
C TYR A 33 -17.75 11.37 5.79
N VAL A 34 -18.02 11.13 4.51
CA VAL A 34 -17.42 10.05 3.74
C VAL A 34 -16.65 10.68 2.58
N GLU A 35 -15.33 10.69 2.68
CA GLU A 35 -14.44 11.34 1.70
C GLU A 35 -14.75 10.95 0.26
N LYS A 36 -15.01 9.65 0.03
CA LYS A 36 -15.26 9.10 -1.32
C LYS A 36 -16.53 9.63 -1.98
N LEU A 37 -17.49 10.14 -1.22
CA LEU A 37 -18.79 10.61 -1.69
C LEU A 37 -18.90 12.13 -1.72
N ASN A 38 -17.81 12.83 -1.54
CA ASN A 38 -17.76 14.29 -1.63
C ASN A 38 -17.02 14.74 -2.90
N ASP A 39 -17.32 15.93 -3.35
CA ASP A 39 -16.62 16.58 -4.45
C ASP A 39 -15.13 16.66 -4.15
N ARG A 40 -14.34 16.20 -5.10
CA ARG A 40 -12.88 16.09 -4.95
C ARG A 40 -12.19 16.49 -6.22
N GLN A 41 -11.19 17.30 -6.09
CA GLN A 41 -10.31 17.69 -7.18
C GLN A 41 -8.86 17.59 -6.72
N ALA A 42 -7.98 17.08 -7.55
CA ALA A 42 -6.56 17.10 -7.25
C ALA A 42 -5.71 17.25 -8.51
N PHE A 43 -4.58 17.91 -8.32
CA PHE A 43 -3.46 17.90 -9.24
C PHE A 43 -2.23 17.43 -8.46
N LEU A 44 -1.69 16.28 -8.85
CA LEU A 44 -0.59 15.62 -8.16
C LEU A 44 0.55 15.34 -9.14
N THR A 45 1.76 15.61 -8.69
CA THR A 45 3.01 15.23 -9.37
C THR A 45 3.70 14.17 -8.54
N LYS A 46 4.14 13.10 -9.17
CA LYS A 46 4.86 12.01 -8.52
C LYS A 46 6.20 11.79 -9.22
N PHE A 47 7.27 11.86 -8.45
CA PHE A 47 8.61 11.47 -8.86
C PHE A 47 8.93 10.09 -8.30
N THR A 48 9.34 9.16 -9.16
CA THR A 48 9.63 7.77 -8.79
C THR A 48 11.03 7.38 -9.21
N LEU A 49 11.77 6.81 -8.28
CA LEU A 49 13.06 6.15 -8.50
C LEU A 49 12.87 4.67 -8.27
N PHE A 50 13.23 3.83 -9.23
CA PHE A 50 13.14 2.40 -9.03
C PHE A 50 14.24 1.63 -9.76
N LYS A 51 14.64 0.53 -9.12
CA LYS A 51 15.47 -0.50 -9.69
C LYS A 51 14.76 -1.83 -9.47
N GLN A 52 14.32 -2.45 -10.56
CA GLN A 52 13.49 -3.65 -10.50
C GLN A 52 14.05 -4.72 -11.43
N GLN A 53 14.19 -5.90 -10.89
CA GLN A 53 14.55 -7.12 -11.59
C GLN A 53 13.47 -8.16 -11.31
N PHE A 54 13.47 -9.25 -12.05
CA PHE A 54 12.55 -10.36 -11.87
C PHE A 54 13.35 -11.64 -11.75
N PHE A 55 12.92 -12.51 -10.88
CA PHE A 55 13.39 -13.90 -10.87
C PHE A 55 12.21 -14.85 -11.03
N LYS A 56 12.45 -15.94 -11.70
CA LYS A 56 11.43 -16.95 -11.96
C LYS A 56 11.35 -17.93 -10.81
N THR A 57 10.14 -18.16 -10.34
CA THR A 57 9.84 -19.14 -9.28
C THR A 57 8.51 -19.83 -9.58
N ARG A 58 8.10 -20.75 -8.71
CA ARG A 58 6.83 -21.48 -8.82
C ARG A 58 6.14 -21.56 -7.46
N TYR A 59 4.83 -21.78 -7.47
CA TYR A 59 4.01 -22.00 -6.28
C TYR A 59 3.98 -20.82 -5.30
N ILE A 60 3.89 -19.58 -5.78
CA ILE A 60 3.62 -18.40 -4.95
C ILE A 60 2.15 -18.01 -5.03
N LEU A 61 1.64 -17.78 -6.24
CA LEU A 61 0.26 -17.38 -6.49
C LEU A 61 -0.55 -18.46 -7.20
N GLY A 62 0.11 -19.40 -7.88
CA GLY A 62 -0.54 -20.43 -8.68
C GLY A 62 0.00 -21.84 -8.43
N PHE A 63 -0.76 -22.84 -8.89
CA PHE A 63 -0.45 -24.27 -8.75
C PHE A 63 0.60 -24.75 -9.77
N GLY A 64 1.84 -24.32 -9.58
CA GLY A 64 2.97 -24.81 -10.38
C GLY A 64 3.27 -24.03 -11.65
N ALA A 65 2.52 -22.99 -11.97
CA ALA A 65 2.88 -22.04 -13.03
C ALA A 65 4.21 -21.35 -12.70
N THR A 66 4.96 -21.00 -13.72
CA THR A 66 6.16 -20.17 -13.54
C THR A 66 5.73 -18.71 -13.36
N GLU A 67 6.19 -18.09 -12.30
CA GLU A 67 5.84 -16.75 -11.88
C GLU A 67 7.10 -15.88 -11.86
N ASP A 68 6.98 -14.66 -12.40
CA ASP A 68 8.03 -13.64 -12.35
C ASP A 68 7.83 -12.77 -11.11
N ILE A 69 8.71 -12.94 -10.13
CA ILE A 69 8.63 -12.18 -8.88
C ILE A 69 9.58 -11.00 -8.93
N PRO A 70 9.08 -9.78 -8.74
CA PRO A 70 9.92 -8.60 -8.71
C PRO A 70 10.82 -8.59 -7.47
N TYR A 71 12.07 -8.15 -7.63
CA TYR A 71 12.96 -7.80 -6.54
C TYR A 71 13.68 -6.50 -6.85
N GLY A 72 14.10 -5.78 -5.82
CA GLY A 72 14.70 -4.47 -5.92
C GLY A 72 14.02 -3.45 -5.03
N TYR A 73 14.01 -2.19 -5.43
CA TYR A 73 13.39 -1.13 -4.67
C TYR A 73 12.65 -0.12 -5.53
N ASN A 74 11.66 0.51 -4.93
CA ASN A 74 10.90 1.61 -5.48
C ASN A 74 10.75 2.68 -4.39
N PHE A 75 11.10 3.90 -4.73
CA PHE A 75 10.91 5.08 -3.89
C PHE A 75 10.17 6.13 -4.69
N SER A 76 9.14 6.72 -4.10
CA SER A 76 8.35 7.75 -4.76
C SER A 76 8.08 8.91 -3.81
N LEU A 77 8.19 10.11 -4.33
CA LEU A 77 7.76 11.35 -3.70
C LEU A 77 6.58 11.91 -4.49
N THR A 78 5.48 12.19 -3.81
CA THR A 78 4.27 12.77 -4.40
C THR A 78 4.04 14.13 -3.76
N GLY A 79 3.77 15.13 -4.56
CA GLY A 79 3.38 16.46 -4.09
C GLY A 79 2.31 17.04 -4.99
N GLY A 80 1.51 17.95 -4.45
CA GLY A 80 0.50 18.62 -5.24
C GLY A 80 -0.58 19.27 -4.40
N TRP A 81 -1.72 19.49 -5.02
CA TRP A 81 -2.85 20.19 -4.44
C TRP A 81 -4.09 19.30 -4.45
N TYR A 82 -4.77 19.26 -3.31
CA TYR A 82 -5.97 18.46 -3.13
C TYR A 82 -7.10 19.31 -2.56
N ARG A 83 -8.25 19.29 -3.21
CA ARG A 83 -9.47 19.97 -2.77
C ARG A 83 -10.56 18.94 -2.48
N ILE A 84 -11.18 19.06 -1.31
CA ILE A 84 -12.36 18.28 -0.92
C ILE A 84 -13.40 19.27 -0.43
N LYS A 85 -14.56 19.34 -1.10
CA LYS A 85 -15.55 20.42 -0.86
C LYS A 85 -14.86 21.79 -0.93
N ASP A 86 -14.99 22.58 0.12
CA ASP A 86 -14.41 23.92 0.23
C ASP A 86 -12.98 23.92 0.79
N LEU A 87 -12.48 22.76 1.21
CA LEU A 87 -11.17 22.63 1.82
C LEU A 87 -10.11 22.29 0.76
N SER A 88 -9.25 23.26 0.47
CA SER A 88 -8.16 23.15 -0.49
C SER A 88 -6.82 23.16 0.25
N ARG A 89 -5.99 22.11 0.06
CA ARG A 89 -4.74 21.93 0.81
C ARG A 89 -3.63 21.35 -0.06
N PRO A 90 -2.38 21.80 0.10
CA PRO A 90 -1.24 21.07 -0.44
C PRO A 90 -1.10 19.71 0.23
N TYR A 91 -0.65 18.73 -0.55
CA TYR A 91 -0.40 17.35 -0.15
C TYR A 91 1.04 16.98 -0.42
N VAL A 92 1.66 16.25 0.51
CA VAL A 92 2.94 15.58 0.31
C VAL A 92 2.86 14.14 0.78
N GLY A 93 3.43 13.23 -0.01
CA GLY A 93 3.47 11.81 0.31
C GLY A 93 4.76 11.15 -0.13
N VAL A 94 5.20 10.17 0.63
CA VAL A 94 6.35 9.31 0.35
C VAL A 94 5.90 7.86 0.34
N ASP A 95 6.29 7.12 -0.71
CA ASP A 95 6.13 5.68 -0.80
C ASP A 95 7.50 5.04 -0.99
N ALA A 96 7.82 4.04 -0.19
CA ALA A 96 9.03 3.24 -0.34
C ALA A 96 8.67 1.75 -0.27
N ASN A 97 9.18 0.97 -1.23
CA ASN A 97 9.04 -0.48 -1.25
C ASN A 97 10.38 -1.11 -1.55
N ARG A 98 10.70 -2.18 -0.87
CA ARG A 98 11.87 -3.00 -1.13
C ARG A 98 11.46 -4.47 -1.17
N TYR A 99 11.83 -5.14 -2.25
CA TYR A 99 11.69 -6.58 -2.40
C TYR A 99 13.06 -7.20 -2.40
N ALA A 100 13.29 -8.15 -1.52
CA ALA A 100 14.53 -8.90 -1.42
C ALA A 100 14.24 -10.40 -1.59
N TYR A 101 15.15 -11.07 -2.25
CA TYR A 101 15.17 -12.53 -2.40
C TYR A 101 16.41 -13.06 -1.69
N THR A 102 16.24 -14.04 -0.83
CA THR A 102 17.34 -14.69 -0.13
C THR A 102 17.91 -15.84 -0.95
N GLU A 103 19.17 -16.19 -0.76
CA GLU A 103 19.80 -17.34 -1.42
C GLU A 103 19.06 -18.66 -1.14
N LYS A 104 18.34 -18.75 -0.03
CA LYS A 104 17.55 -19.93 0.35
C LYS A 104 16.18 -19.99 -0.34
N GLY A 105 15.78 -18.95 -1.07
CA GLY A 105 14.51 -18.90 -1.80
C GLY A 105 13.36 -18.21 -1.05
N ASP A 106 13.64 -17.54 0.07
CA ASP A 106 12.64 -16.74 0.78
C ASP A 106 12.50 -15.36 0.12
N ILE A 107 11.31 -14.80 0.17
CA ILE A 107 11.01 -13.46 -0.36
C ILE A 107 10.57 -12.57 0.78
N ILE A 108 11.16 -11.41 0.88
CA ILE A 108 10.83 -10.39 1.89
C ILE A 108 10.47 -9.11 1.18
N GLN A 109 9.32 -8.56 1.53
CA GLN A 109 8.91 -7.22 1.11
C GLN A 109 8.89 -6.32 2.34
N LEU A 110 9.50 -5.14 2.24
CA LEU A 110 9.36 -4.03 3.19
C LEU A 110 8.63 -2.90 2.47
N PHE A 111 7.68 -2.27 3.16
CA PHE A 111 6.96 -1.12 2.60
C PHE A 111 6.73 -0.04 3.65
N LEU A 112 6.78 1.20 3.19
CA LEU A 112 6.48 2.40 3.96
C LEU A 112 5.68 3.35 3.08
N ARG A 113 4.60 3.92 3.63
CA ARG A 113 3.84 5.03 3.04
C ARG A 113 3.61 6.06 4.12
N VAL A 114 3.92 7.29 3.80
CA VAL A 114 3.67 8.44 4.66
C VAL A 114 3.03 9.51 3.81
N GLY A 115 1.99 10.15 4.31
CA GLY A 115 1.35 11.25 3.60
C GLY A 115 0.66 12.19 4.57
N SER A 116 0.61 13.46 4.22
CA SER A 116 -0.08 14.48 5.00
C SER A 116 -0.48 15.66 4.13
N TYR A 117 -1.50 16.37 4.60
CA TYR A 117 -1.92 17.66 4.06
C TYR A 117 -1.41 18.78 4.95
N PHE A 118 -1.39 19.98 4.39
CA PHE A 118 -0.90 21.17 5.07
C PHE A 118 -1.92 22.32 4.95
N ARG A 119 -2.15 23.04 6.03
CA ARG A 119 -2.91 24.30 6.04
C ARG A 119 -2.25 25.26 7.04
N GLU A 120 -2.56 25.13 8.32
CA GLU A 120 -1.91 25.85 9.42
C GLU A 120 -0.85 24.98 10.12
N GLY A 121 -0.74 23.73 9.69
CA GLY A 121 0.16 22.71 10.18
C GLY A 121 -0.06 21.42 9.41
N LEU A 122 0.46 20.32 9.93
CA LEU A 122 0.23 18.98 9.40
C LEU A 122 -1.18 18.51 9.74
N GLU A 123 -2.01 18.20 8.73
CA GLU A 123 -3.37 17.69 8.87
C GLU A 123 -3.51 16.33 8.17
N ASP A 124 -4.41 15.51 8.70
CA ASP A 124 -4.78 14.20 8.15
C ASP A 124 -3.55 13.35 7.79
N GLY A 125 -2.55 13.39 8.66
CA GLY A 125 -1.34 12.63 8.47
C GLY A 125 -1.56 11.12 8.65
N SER A 126 -0.91 10.32 7.83
CA SER A 126 -0.97 8.86 7.92
C SER A 126 0.39 8.22 7.68
N ILE A 127 0.66 7.17 8.43
CA ILE A 127 1.82 6.30 8.27
C ILE A 127 1.30 4.87 8.14
N LEU A 128 1.71 4.19 7.08
CA LEU A 128 1.54 2.76 6.89
C LEU A 128 2.92 2.15 6.67
N MET A 129 3.30 1.20 7.49
CA MET A 129 4.53 0.44 7.31
C MET A 129 4.29 -1.04 7.57
N GLY A 130 5.11 -1.88 6.99
CA GLY A 130 5.02 -3.30 7.24
C GLY A 130 6.01 -4.14 6.46
N THR A 131 5.88 -5.43 6.67
CA THR A 131 6.67 -6.46 6.00
C THR A 131 5.76 -7.60 5.56
N SER A 132 6.11 -8.19 4.40
CA SER A 132 5.54 -9.46 3.95
C SER A 132 6.69 -10.46 3.78
N TYR A 133 6.48 -11.67 4.22
CA TYR A 133 7.42 -12.76 4.12
C TYR A 133 6.75 -13.95 3.43
N TYR A 134 7.40 -14.47 2.41
CA TYR A 134 7.05 -15.71 1.75
C TYR A 134 8.19 -16.69 1.97
N SER A 135 7.94 -17.80 2.64
CA SER A 135 8.95 -18.82 2.83
C SER A 135 9.36 -19.44 1.49
N ARG A 136 10.56 -20.00 1.45
CA ARG A 136 10.92 -20.95 0.40
C ARG A 136 9.91 -22.10 0.34
N LEU A 137 9.85 -22.79 -0.79
CA LEU A 137 9.04 -23.99 -0.92
C LEU A 137 9.65 -25.12 -0.10
N ILE A 138 8.94 -25.58 0.91
CA ILE A 138 9.34 -26.67 1.80
C ILE A 138 8.66 -27.94 1.29
N ARG A 139 9.41 -29.00 1.08
CA ARG A 139 8.87 -30.30 0.70
C ARG A 139 8.77 -31.18 1.94
N LEU A 140 7.56 -31.55 2.31
CA LEU A 140 7.25 -32.46 3.39
C LEU A 140 6.67 -33.75 2.79
N ARG A 141 7.51 -34.78 2.64
CA ARG A 141 7.14 -36.04 1.95
C ARG A 141 6.59 -35.75 0.54
N GLN A 142 5.29 -35.98 0.32
CA GLN A 142 4.62 -35.77 -0.97
C GLN A 142 3.99 -34.39 -1.11
N THR A 143 3.95 -33.60 -0.03
CA THR A 143 3.32 -32.29 -0.01
C THR A 143 4.34 -31.17 -0.12
N LYS A 144 4.02 -30.14 -0.87
CA LYS A 144 4.79 -28.90 -0.97
C LYS A 144 4.09 -27.86 -0.14
N VAL A 145 4.82 -27.22 0.78
CA VAL A 145 4.26 -26.25 1.72
C VAL A 145 4.99 -24.92 1.57
N ARG A 146 4.23 -23.85 1.59
CA ARG A 146 4.72 -22.47 1.65
C ARG A 146 3.98 -21.69 2.71
N GLN A 147 4.71 -20.93 3.51
CA GLN A 147 4.17 -20.02 4.52
C GLN A 147 4.23 -18.59 4.01
N PHE A 148 3.12 -17.88 4.09
CA PHE A 148 3.01 -16.45 3.89
C PHE A 148 2.71 -15.76 5.23
N MET A 149 3.42 -14.69 5.53
CA MET A 149 3.16 -13.85 6.71
C MET A 149 3.21 -12.38 6.31
N ARG A 150 2.28 -11.58 6.81
CA ARG A 150 2.29 -10.12 6.67
C ARG A 150 2.04 -9.45 8.00
N LEU A 151 2.95 -8.58 8.39
CA LEU A 151 2.80 -7.67 9.51
C LEU A 151 2.68 -6.25 8.98
N SER A 152 1.66 -5.51 9.43
CA SER A 152 1.49 -4.12 9.04
C SER A 152 1.02 -3.26 10.21
N TYR A 153 1.55 -2.06 10.28
CA TYR A 153 1.16 -1.03 11.23
C TYR A 153 0.67 0.19 10.46
N THR A 154 -0.49 0.70 10.84
CA THR A 154 -1.06 1.95 10.31
C THR A 154 -1.35 2.89 11.46
N SER A 155 -0.99 4.15 11.33
CA SER A 155 -1.32 5.20 12.29
C SER A 155 -1.78 6.45 11.56
N GLN A 156 -2.82 7.10 12.09
CA GLN A 156 -3.27 8.41 11.69
C GLN A 156 -2.98 9.41 12.78
N PHE A 157 -2.63 10.64 12.40
CA PHE A 157 -2.36 11.74 13.32
C PHE A 157 -2.90 13.05 12.77
N ASN A 158 -3.23 13.98 13.66
CA ASN A 158 -3.79 15.29 13.33
C ASN A 158 -4.99 15.19 12.38
N THR A 159 -5.90 14.26 12.66
CA THR A 159 -7.07 14.00 11.82
C THR A 159 -8.04 15.17 11.87
N ALA A 160 -8.22 15.87 10.74
CA ALA A 160 -9.21 16.95 10.55
C ALA A 160 -10.46 16.41 9.87
N ILE A 161 -10.31 15.79 8.71
CA ILE A 161 -11.42 15.24 7.90
C ILE A 161 -11.19 13.79 7.45
N ALA A 162 -10.00 13.22 7.68
CA ALA A 162 -9.73 11.84 7.28
C ALA A 162 -10.67 10.84 7.97
N GLU A 163 -11.18 9.90 7.20
CA GLU A 163 -11.95 8.78 7.74
C GLU A 163 -11.09 7.96 8.70
N PRO A 164 -11.63 7.54 9.87
CA PRO A 164 -10.89 6.70 10.79
C PRO A 164 -10.53 5.35 10.15
N LEU A 165 -9.47 4.73 10.65
CA LEU A 165 -9.06 3.41 10.20
C LEU A 165 -10.16 2.41 10.53
N ARG A 166 -10.55 1.62 9.55
CA ARG A 166 -11.50 0.53 9.70
C ARG A 166 -10.76 -0.80 9.72
N ILE A 167 -11.33 -1.79 10.40
CA ILE A 167 -10.72 -3.11 10.51
C ILE A 167 -10.69 -3.87 9.18
N ASN A 168 -11.64 -3.61 8.30
CA ASN A 168 -11.89 -4.33 7.05
C ASN A 168 -11.20 -3.76 5.80
N ASN A 169 -10.28 -2.82 5.93
CA ASN A 169 -9.60 -2.26 4.75
C ASN A 169 -8.42 -3.13 4.29
N ALA A 170 -7.76 -2.74 3.19
CA ALA A 170 -6.74 -3.52 2.48
C ALA A 170 -5.56 -4.04 3.35
N PHE A 171 -5.27 -3.38 4.47
CA PHE A 171 -4.24 -3.79 5.43
C PHE A 171 -4.83 -4.20 6.79
N GLY A 172 -6.13 -4.48 6.83
CA GLY A 172 -6.85 -5.02 7.98
C GLY A 172 -7.20 -6.49 7.80
N LEU A 173 -8.27 -6.90 8.42
CA LEU A 173 -8.87 -8.22 8.24
C LEU A 173 -9.74 -8.17 6.98
N GLN A 174 -9.31 -8.80 5.92
CA GLN A 174 -10.12 -9.02 4.72
C GLN A 174 -11.32 -9.88 5.12
N ASP A 175 -12.44 -9.69 4.45
CA ASP A 175 -13.71 -10.41 4.67
C ASP A 175 -14.40 -10.16 6.02
N PHE A 176 -13.86 -9.31 6.87
CA PHE A 176 -14.53 -8.86 8.09
C PHE A 176 -15.49 -7.72 7.76
N ARG A 177 -16.80 -7.99 7.85
CA ARG A 177 -17.85 -7.07 7.37
C ARG A 177 -18.31 -6.00 8.37
N GLN A 178 -17.74 -5.96 9.56
CA GLN A 178 -18.17 -5.03 10.60
C GLN A 178 -17.46 -3.68 10.48
N ASP A 179 -18.20 -2.65 10.09
CA ASP A 179 -17.71 -1.28 9.88
C ASP A 179 -17.66 -0.42 11.16
N SER A 180 -18.21 -0.92 12.27
CA SER A 180 -18.34 -0.17 13.52
C SER A 180 -17.02 0.00 14.28
N ILE A 181 -16.03 -0.86 14.02
CA ILE A 181 -14.75 -0.79 14.72
C ILE A 181 -13.84 0.20 13.99
N GLN A 182 -13.61 1.33 14.66
CA GLN A 182 -12.79 2.44 14.17
C GLN A 182 -11.63 2.71 15.13
N ALA A 183 -10.47 3.06 14.58
CA ALA A 183 -9.28 3.35 15.36
C ALA A 183 -8.40 4.41 14.66
N LYS A 184 -7.52 5.05 15.44
CA LYS A 184 -6.43 5.91 14.90
C LYS A 184 -5.16 5.10 14.61
N ARG A 185 -5.02 3.92 15.21
CA ARG A 185 -3.86 3.03 15.06
C ARG A 185 -4.34 1.61 14.87
N ARG A 186 -3.66 0.87 14.02
CA ARG A 186 -3.98 -0.53 13.74
C ARG A 186 -2.71 -1.32 13.50
N LEU A 187 -2.55 -2.43 14.21
CA LEU A 187 -1.55 -3.45 13.97
C LEU A 187 -2.26 -4.70 13.44
N THR A 188 -1.77 -5.27 12.35
CA THR A 188 -2.37 -6.46 11.74
C THR A 188 -1.29 -7.48 11.44
N LEU A 189 -1.50 -8.71 11.89
CA LEU A 189 -0.72 -9.88 11.51
C LEU A 189 -1.63 -10.82 10.72
N ARG A 190 -1.21 -11.16 9.51
CA ARG A 190 -1.85 -12.19 8.67
C ARG A 190 -0.86 -13.33 8.46
N SER A 191 -1.34 -14.55 8.60
CA SER A 191 -0.58 -15.77 8.33
C SER A 191 -1.42 -16.70 7.49
N GLU A 192 -0.81 -17.28 6.45
CA GLU A 192 -1.48 -18.17 5.50
C GLU A 192 -0.50 -19.29 5.12
N THR A 193 -0.97 -20.53 5.16
CA THR A 193 -0.19 -21.71 4.76
C THR A 193 -0.81 -22.30 3.52
N ILE A 194 -0.02 -22.47 2.48
CA ILE A 194 -0.43 -23.07 1.19
C ILE A 194 0.19 -24.47 1.12
N PHE A 195 -0.64 -25.47 0.79
CA PHE A 195 -0.25 -26.88 0.67
C PHE A 195 -0.31 -27.34 -0.78
#